data_41746ba441129852f07f4f1e060d9bd3
#
_entry.id   41746ba441129852f07f4f1e060d9bd3
#
_cell.length_a   1.000
_cell.length_b   1.000
_cell.length_c   1.000
_cell.angle_alpha   90.00
_cell.angle_beta   90.00
_cell.angle_gamma   90.00
#
_symmetry.space_group_name_H-M   'P 1'
#
loop_
_entity.id
_entity.type
_entity.pdbx_description
1 polymer ?
#
loop_
_entity_poly.entity_id
_entity_poly.type
_entity_poly.pdbx_seq_one_letter_code
_entity_poly.pdbx_strand_id
1 'polypeptide(L)'
;MKIKFFILFIAITLFLSNSDLALAKIDQTFIGPRTNIASSTPSAYGFWSFAVPVPGALARSGQPTIDEFKWLKKQGYKSVINFRFDNEYKEIADDAKLPGFTKLNFNYLRLQIKDGAAPSDKQAKSFLSFVKNKKNQPILIHCRGGIGRAGTMTALYRYEVQNWPMATAIKESRLFHNGVDSTQEKWLLNWAKNHPKK
;
A
#
# COMPACT_ATOMS: atom_id res chain seq x y z
N MET A 1 -0.31 44.60 51.19
CA MET A 1 -0.44 44.80 49.72
C MET A 1 -0.08 43.46 49.09
N LYS A 2 -1.06 42.62 48.69
CA LYS A 2 -0.84 41.28 48.13
C LYS A 2 -0.93 41.37 46.59
N ILE A 3 0.18 41.20 45.93
CA ILE A 3 0.24 41.16 44.45
C ILE A 3 -0.18 39.77 44.01
N LYS A 4 -1.32 39.69 43.31
CA LYS A 4 -1.77 38.46 42.64
C LYS A 4 -1.10 38.36 41.27
N PHE A 5 -0.21 37.39 41.10
CA PHE A 5 0.28 37.01 39.78
C PHE A 5 -0.80 36.24 39.01
N PHE A 6 -1.31 36.86 37.95
CA PHE A 6 -2.16 36.18 36.97
C PHE A 6 -1.24 35.47 35.99
N ILE A 7 -1.17 34.13 36.08
CA ILE A 7 -0.52 33.30 35.08
C ILE A 7 -1.52 33.09 33.93
N LEU A 8 -1.24 33.78 32.81
CA LEU A 8 -1.99 33.60 31.57
C LEU A 8 -1.51 32.33 30.90
N PHE A 9 -2.30 31.24 31.01
CA PHE A 9 -2.11 30.06 30.23
C PHE A 9 -2.54 30.36 28.79
N ILE A 10 -1.58 30.59 27.89
CA ILE A 10 -1.81 30.59 26.44
C ILE A 10 -1.88 29.14 26.04
N ALA A 11 -3.10 28.63 25.86
CA ALA A 11 -3.34 27.34 25.20
C ALA A 11 -3.01 27.51 23.72
N ILE A 12 -1.80 27.10 23.31
CA ILE A 12 -1.45 26.96 21.91
C ILE A 12 -2.19 25.72 21.41
N THR A 13 -3.38 25.92 20.86
CA THR A 13 -4.09 24.90 20.08
C THR A 13 -3.35 24.74 18.77
N LEU A 14 -2.43 23.78 18.71
CA LEU A 14 -1.87 23.31 17.44
C LEU A 14 -2.99 22.70 16.62
N PHE A 15 -3.50 23.45 15.65
CA PHE A 15 -4.32 22.92 14.59
C PHE A 15 -3.44 22.01 13.69
N LEU A 16 -3.34 20.74 14.05
CA LEU A 16 -2.79 19.75 13.14
C LEU A 16 -3.71 19.70 11.92
N SER A 17 -3.14 19.87 10.73
CA SER A 17 -3.89 19.70 9.49
C SER A 17 -4.41 18.26 9.39
N ASN A 18 -5.48 18.03 8.63
CA ASN A 18 -5.99 16.67 8.39
C ASN A 18 -4.92 15.73 7.82
N SER A 19 -3.90 16.27 7.15
CA SER A 19 -2.73 15.55 6.66
C SER A 19 -1.77 15.14 7.79
N ASP A 20 -1.58 15.96 8.82
CA ASP A 20 -0.71 15.66 9.96
C ASP A 20 -1.36 14.63 10.89
N LEU A 21 -2.68 14.73 11.07
CA LEU A 21 -3.48 13.71 11.76
C LEU A 21 -3.48 12.37 11.02
N ALA A 22 -3.52 12.39 9.69
CA ALA A 22 -3.42 11.19 8.88
C ALA A 22 -2.03 10.54 8.99
N LEU A 23 -0.95 11.33 8.97
CA LEU A 23 0.42 10.85 9.16
C LEU A 23 0.66 10.32 10.58
N ALA A 24 0.13 10.99 11.62
CA ALA A 24 0.21 10.51 13.00
C ALA A 24 -0.55 9.19 13.20
N LYS A 25 -1.70 9.00 12.53
CA LYS A 25 -2.42 7.72 12.52
C LYS A 25 -1.68 6.62 11.79
N ILE A 26 -0.87 6.94 10.77
CA ILE A 26 -0.03 6.00 10.04
C ILE A 26 1.02 5.38 10.98
N ASP A 27 1.65 6.19 11.82
CA ASP A 27 2.72 5.73 12.73
C ASP A 27 2.21 4.67 13.74
N GLN A 28 0.95 4.73 14.13
CA GLN A 28 0.34 3.76 15.05
C GLN A 28 -0.21 2.49 14.35
N THR A 29 -0.59 2.56 13.06
CA THR A 29 -1.10 1.39 12.32
C THR A 29 0.02 0.60 11.64
N PHE A 30 1.23 1.13 11.65
CA PHE A 30 2.40 0.58 10.96
C PHE A 30 3.10 -0.55 11.70
N ILE A 31 2.89 -0.65 13.00
CA ILE A 31 3.39 -1.75 13.81
C ILE A 31 2.30 -2.82 13.91
N GLY A 32 1.83 -3.30 12.77
CA GLY A 32 1.19 -4.61 12.71
C GLY A 32 2.25 -5.67 12.98
N PRO A 33 1.90 -6.80 13.60
CA PRO A 33 2.84 -7.72 14.20
C PRO A 33 3.76 -8.37 13.15
N ARG A 34 4.92 -7.77 12.92
CA ARG A 34 6.05 -8.45 12.28
C ARG A 34 6.46 -9.71 13.05
N THR A 35 6.06 -9.81 14.31
CA THR A 35 6.60 -10.77 15.27
C THR A 35 6.01 -12.16 15.17
N ASN A 36 4.80 -12.34 14.63
CA ASN A 36 4.15 -13.67 14.66
C ASN A 36 4.05 -14.35 13.29
N ILE A 37 4.38 -13.68 12.19
CA ILE A 37 4.35 -14.27 10.85
C ILE A 37 5.73 -14.76 10.43
N ALA A 38 6.78 -14.09 10.88
CA ALA A 38 8.17 -14.40 10.52
C ALA A 38 8.68 -15.75 11.08
N SER A 39 8.07 -16.29 12.11
CA SER A 39 8.51 -17.56 12.71
C SER A 39 7.99 -18.83 12.03
N SER A 40 7.07 -18.71 11.10
CA SER A 40 6.45 -19.86 10.44
C SER A 40 6.62 -19.89 8.91
N THR A 41 7.32 -18.94 8.31
CA THR A 41 7.51 -18.89 6.87
C THR A 41 8.94 -19.21 6.46
N PRO A 42 9.16 -20.24 5.63
CA PRO A 42 10.51 -20.72 5.27
C PRO A 42 11.22 -19.89 4.18
N SER A 43 10.79 -18.67 3.88
CA SER A 43 11.34 -17.94 2.74
C SER A 43 12.14 -16.71 3.19
N ALA A 44 13.36 -16.56 2.65
CA ALA A 44 14.21 -15.37 2.81
C ALA A 44 13.56 -14.06 2.33
N TYR A 45 12.41 -14.14 1.65
CA TYR A 45 11.63 -13.01 1.13
C TYR A 45 10.23 -12.92 1.74
N GLY A 46 9.87 -13.81 2.68
CA GLY A 46 8.54 -13.93 3.25
C GLY A 46 7.98 -12.61 3.75
N PHE A 47 6.79 -12.26 3.37
CA PHE A 47 6.08 -11.00 3.64
C PHE A 47 6.99 -9.76 3.66
N TRP A 48 7.99 -9.74 2.79
CA TRP A 48 8.86 -8.59 2.66
C TRP A 48 8.01 -7.33 2.46
N SER A 49 8.27 -6.30 3.27
CA SER A 49 7.50 -5.05 3.22
C SER A 49 5.98 -5.21 3.40
N PHE A 50 5.53 -6.26 4.13
CA PHE A 50 4.10 -6.39 4.40
C PHE A 50 3.62 -5.25 5.31
N ALA A 51 2.55 -4.63 4.91
CA ALA A 51 1.88 -3.59 5.67
C ALA A 51 0.40 -3.51 5.32
N VAL A 52 -0.38 -2.95 6.23
CA VAL A 52 -1.83 -2.74 6.06
C VAL A 52 -2.11 -1.23 6.07
N PRO A 53 -1.80 -0.49 4.98
CA PRO A 53 -2.06 0.93 4.92
C PRO A 53 -3.53 1.28 5.14
N VAL A 54 -4.46 0.42 4.72
CA VAL A 54 -5.89 0.66 4.90
C VAL A 54 -6.54 -0.58 5.53
N PRO A 55 -6.70 -0.60 6.87
CA PRO A 55 -7.33 -1.72 7.56
C PRO A 55 -8.69 -2.10 6.95
N GLY A 56 -8.92 -3.39 6.75
CA GLY A 56 -10.14 -3.93 6.15
C GLY A 56 -10.29 -3.71 4.63
N ALA A 57 -9.40 -2.96 3.98
CA ALA A 57 -9.50 -2.68 2.55
C ALA A 57 -8.24 -3.05 1.76
N LEU A 58 -7.06 -2.56 2.16
CA LEU A 58 -5.85 -2.70 1.36
C LEU A 58 -4.63 -3.05 2.23
N ALA A 59 -3.96 -4.14 1.88
CA ALA A 59 -2.61 -4.46 2.33
C ALA A 59 -1.64 -4.45 1.14
N ARG A 60 -0.34 -4.31 1.43
CA ARG A 60 0.74 -4.37 0.44
C ARG A 60 1.86 -5.29 0.91
N SER A 61 2.59 -5.90 -0.03
CA SER A 61 3.78 -6.70 0.29
C SER A 61 4.73 -6.84 -0.91
N GLY A 62 5.89 -7.44 -0.67
CA GLY A 62 6.67 -8.12 -1.70
C GLY A 62 5.96 -9.39 -2.18
N GLN A 63 6.63 -10.17 -3.05
CA GLN A 63 6.08 -11.41 -3.57
C GLN A 63 5.79 -12.39 -2.42
N PRO A 64 4.53 -12.78 -2.19
CA PRO A 64 4.23 -13.79 -1.18
C PRO A 64 4.61 -15.20 -1.65
N THR A 65 4.98 -16.04 -0.70
CA THR A 65 5.05 -17.50 -0.87
C THR A 65 3.64 -18.10 -0.89
N ILE A 66 3.54 -19.36 -1.30
CA ILE A 66 2.25 -20.07 -1.27
C ILE A 66 1.67 -20.19 0.14
N ASP A 67 2.52 -20.33 1.16
CA ASP A 67 2.06 -20.44 2.55
C ASP A 67 1.58 -19.09 3.10
N GLU A 68 2.17 -17.99 2.66
CA GLU A 68 1.69 -16.64 2.94
C GLU A 68 0.35 -16.35 2.24
N PHE A 69 0.14 -16.81 1.01
CA PHE A 69 -1.17 -16.76 0.37
C PHE A 69 -2.21 -17.60 1.13
N LYS A 70 -1.86 -18.79 1.62
CA LYS A 70 -2.74 -19.61 2.49
C LYS A 70 -3.09 -18.86 3.77
N TRP A 71 -2.09 -18.22 4.39
CA TRP A 71 -2.32 -17.40 5.58
C TRP A 71 -3.25 -16.22 5.30
N LEU A 72 -3.00 -15.46 4.22
CA LEU A 72 -3.87 -14.36 3.79
C LEU A 72 -5.32 -14.82 3.62
N LYS A 73 -5.51 -15.99 3.01
CA LYS A 73 -6.87 -16.57 2.85
C LYS A 73 -7.53 -16.84 4.19
N LYS A 74 -6.78 -17.38 5.16
CA LYS A 74 -7.25 -17.62 6.55
C LYS A 74 -7.58 -16.30 7.27
N GLN A 75 -6.85 -15.20 6.95
CA GLN A 75 -7.13 -13.86 7.49
C GLN A 75 -8.32 -13.16 6.80
N GLY A 76 -9.00 -13.83 5.87
CA GLY A 76 -10.18 -13.31 5.20
C GLY A 76 -9.90 -12.41 3.98
N TYR A 77 -8.66 -12.35 3.50
CA TYR A 77 -8.38 -11.65 2.25
C TYR A 77 -9.14 -12.30 1.09
N LYS A 78 -9.78 -11.46 0.28
CA LYS A 78 -10.63 -11.92 -0.82
C LYS A 78 -9.93 -11.85 -2.15
N SER A 79 -9.00 -10.90 -2.31
CA SER A 79 -8.41 -10.59 -3.61
C SER A 79 -6.91 -10.36 -3.52
N VAL A 80 -6.25 -10.59 -4.65
CA VAL A 80 -4.83 -10.32 -4.86
C VAL A 80 -4.65 -9.53 -6.15
N ILE A 81 -3.85 -8.45 -6.10
CA ILE A 81 -3.40 -7.74 -7.29
C ILE A 81 -1.89 -7.88 -7.40
N ASN A 82 -1.41 -8.45 -8.49
CA ASN A 82 -0.02 -8.67 -8.79
C ASN A 82 0.47 -7.68 -9.86
N PHE A 83 1.52 -6.91 -9.52
CA PHE A 83 2.12 -5.93 -10.44
C PHE A 83 3.37 -6.42 -11.15
N ARG A 84 3.79 -7.68 -10.93
CA ARG A 84 5.02 -8.21 -11.51
C ARG A 84 4.91 -8.37 -13.01
N PHE A 85 5.99 -8.01 -13.70
CA PHE A 85 6.14 -8.25 -15.13
C PHE A 85 6.65 -9.68 -15.38
N ASP A 86 6.35 -10.26 -16.56
CA ASP A 86 6.84 -11.59 -16.90
C ASP A 86 8.37 -11.62 -16.99
N ASN A 87 8.93 -12.79 -16.67
CA ASN A 87 10.36 -13.08 -16.75
C ASN A 87 11.26 -12.18 -15.86
N GLU A 88 10.69 -11.50 -14.88
CA GLU A 88 11.47 -10.77 -13.89
C GLU A 88 12.39 -11.73 -13.13
N TYR A 89 13.71 -11.46 -13.21
CA TYR A 89 14.73 -12.17 -12.44
C TYR A 89 14.69 -13.70 -12.60
N LYS A 90 14.17 -14.21 -13.71
CA LYS A 90 13.97 -15.65 -13.95
C LYS A 90 13.08 -16.36 -12.92
N GLU A 91 12.25 -15.62 -12.20
CA GLU A 91 11.30 -16.12 -11.20
C GLU A 91 9.90 -16.31 -11.80
N ILE A 92 9.08 -17.13 -11.14
CA ILE A 92 7.64 -17.19 -11.45
C ILE A 92 7.01 -15.86 -10.99
N ALA A 93 6.70 -15.01 -11.96
CA ALA A 93 6.12 -13.69 -11.68
C ALA A 93 4.59 -13.70 -11.62
N ASP A 94 3.95 -14.73 -12.17
CA ASP A 94 2.50 -14.89 -12.18
C ASP A 94 2.06 -15.85 -11.08
N ASP A 95 1.31 -15.34 -10.10
CA ASP A 95 0.84 -16.14 -8.97
C ASP A 95 -0.03 -17.30 -9.41
N ALA A 96 -0.81 -17.14 -10.50
CA ALA A 96 -1.63 -18.22 -11.04
C ALA A 96 -0.82 -19.44 -11.47
N LYS A 97 0.49 -19.28 -11.72
CA LYS A 97 1.43 -20.35 -12.05
C LYS A 97 2.09 -20.98 -10.80
N LEU A 98 1.90 -20.38 -9.62
CA LEU A 98 2.40 -20.98 -8.38
C LEU A 98 1.59 -22.21 -8.01
N PRO A 99 2.25 -23.35 -7.67
CA PRO A 99 1.54 -24.56 -7.26
C PRO A 99 0.60 -24.32 -6.09
N GLY A 100 -0.69 -24.57 -6.28
CA GLY A 100 -1.71 -24.43 -5.24
C GLY A 100 -2.37 -23.05 -5.13
N PHE A 101 -1.87 -22.00 -5.80
CA PHE A 101 -2.47 -20.66 -5.70
C PHE A 101 -3.93 -20.64 -6.19
N THR A 102 -4.21 -21.24 -7.33
CA THR A 102 -5.57 -21.26 -7.90
C THR A 102 -6.59 -21.96 -7.00
N LYS A 103 -6.17 -22.94 -6.17
CA LYS A 103 -7.01 -23.62 -5.18
C LYS A 103 -7.43 -22.68 -4.03
N LEU A 104 -6.75 -21.56 -3.84
CA LEU A 104 -7.10 -20.59 -2.80
C LEU A 104 -8.28 -19.70 -3.19
N ASN A 105 -8.68 -19.72 -4.46
CA ASN A 105 -9.86 -19.02 -4.96
C ASN A 105 -9.90 -17.52 -4.56
N PHE A 106 -8.80 -16.80 -4.84
CA PHE A 106 -8.77 -15.35 -4.76
C PHE A 106 -9.40 -14.73 -6.01
N ASN A 107 -10.06 -13.58 -5.85
CA ASN A 107 -10.29 -12.70 -6.99
C ASN A 107 -8.93 -12.13 -7.41
N TYR A 108 -8.40 -12.59 -8.53
CA TYR A 108 -7.04 -12.30 -8.96
C TYR A 108 -7.03 -11.31 -10.11
N LEU A 109 -6.25 -10.22 -9.96
CA LEU A 109 -6.00 -9.25 -11.01
C LEU A 109 -4.49 -9.12 -11.23
N ARG A 110 -4.05 -9.31 -12.46
CA ARG A 110 -2.66 -9.09 -12.84
C ARG A 110 -2.52 -7.85 -13.68
N LEU A 111 -1.68 -6.91 -13.23
CA LEU A 111 -1.37 -5.66 -13.91
C LEU A 111 0.15 -5.55 -14.09
N GLN A 112 0.66 -6.03 -15.21
CA GLN A 112 2.08 -6.15 -15.47
C GLN A 112 2.74 -4.78 -15.63
N ILE A 113 3.50 -4.34 -14.63
CA ILE A 113 4.29 -3.11 -14.63
C ILE A 113 5.76 -3.51 -14.57
N LYS A 114 6.59 -3.05 -15.50
CA LYS A 114 8.04 -3.29 -15.45
C LYS A 114 8.65 -2.74 -14.17
N ASP A 115 9.69 -3.38 -13.66
CA ASP A 115 10.36 -2.89 -12.46
C ASP A 115 10.96 -1.50 -12.71
N GLY A 116 10.82 -0.60 -11.72
CA GLY A 116 11.19 0.81 -11.85
C GLY A 116 10.29 1.65 -12.78
N ALA A 117 9.33 1.05 -13.49
CA ALA A 117 8.41 1.80 -14.33
C ALA A 117 7.18 2.30 -13.56
N ALA A 118 6.56 3.36 -14.09
CA ALA A 118 5.23 3.80 -13.71
C ALA A 118 4.16 2.95 -14.40
N PRO A 119 2.93 2.85 -13.84
CA PRO A 119 1.80 2.24 -14.52
C PRO A 119 1.36 3.09 -15.73
N SER A 120 0.75 2.47 -16.72
CA SER A 120 -0.04 3.20 -17.71
C SER A 120 -1.37 3.65 -17.12
N ASP A 121 -2.00 4.66 -17.73
CA ASP A 121 -3.32 5.14 -17.31
C ASP A 121 -4.39 4.04 -17.38
N LYS A 122 -4.28 3.13 -18.36
CA LYS A 122 -5.16 1.96 -18.46
C LYS A 122 -5.01 1.05 -17.24
N GLN A 123 -3.78 0.78 -16.81
CA GLN A 123 -3.51 -0.04 -15.63
C GLN A 123 -3.99 0.65 -14.35
N ALA A 124 -3.77 1.96 -14.23
CA ALA A 124 -4.27 2.74 -13.11
C ALA A 124 -5.80 2.71 -13.01
N LYS A 125 -6.50 2.91 -14.12
CA LYS A 125 -7.97 2.84 -14.18
C LYS A 125 -8.49 1.44 -13.83
N SER A 126 -7.84 0.38 -14.34
CA SER A 126 -8.21 -1.00 -14.00
C SER A 126 -8.01 -1.30 -12.51
N PHE A 127 -6.89 -0.86 -11.94
CA PHE A 127 -6.64 -0.93 -10.51
C PHE A 127 -7.73 -0.22 -9.70
N LEU A 128 -8.02 1.02 -10.03
CA LEU A 128 -9.02 1.83 -9.31
C LEU A 128 -10.42 1.21 -9.38
N SER A 129 -10.83 0.70 -10.54
CA SER A 129 -12.08 -0.03 -10.69
C SER A 129 -12.15 -1.24 -9.77
N PHE A 130 -11.07 -2.01 -9.69
CA PHE A 130 -11.00 -3.21 -8.88
C PHE A 130 -11.04 -2.91 -7.37
N VAL A 131 -10.24 -1.93 -6.91
CA VAL A 131 -10.13 -1.61 -5.47
C VAL A 131 -11.34 -0.85 -4.92
N LYS A 132 -12.05 -0.10 -5.77
CA LYS A 132 -13.29 0.58 -5.38
C LYS A 132 -14.46 -0.40 -5.15
N ASN A 133 -14.40 -1.60 -5.71
CA ASN A 133 -15.41 -2.62 -5.48
C ASN A 133 -15.23 -3.27 -4.10
N LYS A 134 -16.15 -2.96 -3.19
CA LYS A 134 -16.13 -3.48 -1.80
C LYS A 134 -16.19 -5.00 -1.70
N LYS A 135 -16.74 -5.69 -2.71
CA LYS A 135 -16.78 -7.16 -2.74
C LYS A 135 -15.38 -7.77 -2.85
N ASN A 136 -14.41 -7.04 -3.40
CA ASN A 136 -13.02 -7.49 -3.52
C ASN A 136 -12.21 -7.31 -2.23
N GLN A 137 -12.68 -6.52 -1.27
CA GLN A 137 -11.94 -6.18 -0.05
C GLN A 137 -12.09 -7.24 1.05
N PRO A 138 -11.08 -7.49 1.88
CA PRO A 138 -9.73 -6.91 1.85
C PRO A 138 -8.89 -7.44 0.67
N ILE A 139 -8.00 -6.57 0.15
CA ILE A 139 -7.17 -6.85 -1.02
C ILE A 139 -5.70 -6.83 -0.61
N LEU A 140 -4.92 -7.83 -1.02
CA LEU A 140 -3.47 -7.70 -1.05
C LEU A 140 -3.04 -7.15 -2.41
N ILE A 141 -2.18 -6.14 -2.41
CA ILE A 141 -1.44 -5.73 -3.60
C ILE A 141 0.04 -6.05 -3.42
N HIS A 142 0.69 -6.57 -4.44
CA HIS A 142 2.11 -6.86 -4.35
C HIS A 142 2.87 -6.66 -5.66
N CYS A 143 4.19 -6.53 -5.52
CA CYS A 143 5.14 -6.64 -6.62
C CYS A 143 6.26 -7.60 -6.20
N ARG A 144 7.50 -7.44 -6.67
CA ARG A 144 8.61 -8.27 -6.20
C ARG A 144 9.03 -7.90 -4.78
N GLY A 145 9.44 -6.65 -4.55
CA GLY A 145 9.93 -6.16 -3.24
C GLY A 145 8.87 -5.47 -2.37
N GLY A 146 7.64 -5.24 -2.86
CA GLY A 146 6.61 -4.51 -2.11
C GLY A 146 6.88 -3.00 -1.99
N ILE A 147 7.86 -2.46 -2.71
CA ILE A 147 8.39 -1.11 -2.52
C ILE A 147 7.87 -0.16 -3.60
N GLY A 148 8.44 -0.14 -4.80
CA GLY A 148 8.16 0.84 -5.85
C GLY A 148 6.74 0.74 -6.41
N ARG A 149 6.44 -0.33 -7.16
CA ARG A 149 5.14 -0.53 -7.83
C ARG A 149 3.98 -0.60 -6.84
N ALA A 150 4.12 -1.39 -5.78
CA ALA A 150 3.10 -1.47 -4.72
C ALA A 150 2.94 -0.13 -3.99
N GLY A 151 4.03 0.61 -3.78
CA GLY A 151 4.01 1.96 -3.19
C GLY A 151 3.28 2.97 -4.07
N THR A 152 3.58 2.97 -5.38
CA THR A 152 2.91 3.83 -6.37
C THR A 152 1.41 3.60 -6.38
N MET A 153 0.98 2.34 -6.40
CA MET A 153 -0.44 2.01 -6.43
C MET A 153 -1.14 2.26 -5.08
N THR A 154 -0.40 2.16 -3.96
CA THR A 154 -0.91 2.61 -2.64
C THR A 154 -1.12 4.13 -2.62
N ALA A 155 -0.16 4.92 -3.12
CA ALA A 155 -0.30 6.37 -3.20
C ALA A 155 -1.47 6.78 -4.10
N LEU A 156 -1.65 6.11 -5.24
CA LEU A 156 -2.81 6.31 -6.11
C LEU A 156 -4.12 6.00 -5.39
N TYR A 157 -4.19 4.91 -4.62
CA TYR A 157 -5.36 4.57 -3.80
C TYR A 157 -5.66 5.66 -2.77
N ARG A 158 -4.65 6.13 -2.04
CA ARG A 158 -4.80 7.23 -1.06
C ARG A 158 -5.38 8.48 -1.73
N TYR A 159 -4.85 8.84 -2.87
CA TYR A 159 -5.33 9.99 -3.62
C TYR A 159 -6.77 9.77 -4.11
N GLU A 160 -7.04 8.72 -4.86
CA GLU A 160 -8.31 8.51 -5.58
C GLU A 160 -9.47 8.00 -4.74
N VAL A 161 -9.18 7.26 -3.66
CA VAL A 161 -10.21 6.60 -2.85
C VAL A 161 -10.38 7.27 -1.49
N GLN A 162 -9.28 7.75 -0.90
CA GLN A 162 -9.31 8.36 0.42
C GLN A 162 -9.15 9.88 0.41
N ASN A 163 -9.04 10.46 -0.77
CA ASN A 163 -8.99 11.91 -0.96
C ASN A 163 -7.77 12.61 -0.30
N TRP A 164 -6.65 11.87 -0.16
CA TRP A 164 -5.43 12.46 0.36
C TRP A 164 -4.77 13.39 -0.66
N PRO A 165 -4.05 14.45 -0.22
CA PRO A 165 -3.13 15.16 -1.09
C PRO A 165 -2.08 14.20 -1.66
N MET A 166 -1.77 14.30 -2.96
CA MET A 166 -0.83 13.37 -3.60
C MET A 166 0.56 13.42 -2.95
N ALA A 167 1.05 14.61 -2.57
CA ALA A 167 2.33 14.74 -1.89
C ALA A 167 2.37 13.97 -0.56
N THR A 168 1.28 13.97 0.21
CA THR A 168 1.14 13.20 1.45
C THR A 168 1.13 11.70 1.18
N ALA A 169 0.42 11.26 0.14
CA ALA A 169 0.37 9.85 -0.26
C ALA A 169 1.74 9.32 -0.72
N ILE A 170 2.50 10.13 -1.45
CA ILE A 170 3.89 9.82 -1.84
C ILE A 170 4.79 9.73 -0.61
N LYS A 171 4.69 10.69 0.31
CA LYS A 171 5.46 10.70 1.56
C LYS A 171 5.20 9.44 2.39
N GLU A 172 3.93 9.02 2.54
CA GLU A 172 3.59 7.75 3.18
C GLU A 172 4.27 6.57 2.49
N SER A 173 4.18 6.47 1.18
CA SER A 173 4.77 5.36 0.44
C SER A 173 6.28 5.23 0.63
N ARG A 174 6.98 6.34 0.88
CA ARG A 174 8.42 6.39 1.14
C ARG A 174 8.83 5.89 2.53
N LEU A 175 7.91 5.80 3.47
CA LEU A 175 8.16 5.15 4.77
C LEU A 175 8.46 3.65 4.61
N PHE A 176 8.19 3.07 3.43
CA PHE A 176 8.51 1.70 3.07
C PHE A 176 9.76 1.64 2.20
N HIS A 177 10.94 1.60 2.81
CA HIS A 177 12.22 1.41 2.12
C HIS A 177 12.43 2.37 0.92
N ASN A 178 12.20 3.67 1.10
CA ASN A 178 12.27 4.72 0.07
C ASN A 178 11.27 4.57 -1.11
N GLY A 179 10.36 3.66 -1.02
CA GLY A 179 9.11 3.44 -1.73
C GLY A 179 9.03 3.77 -3.21
N VAL A 180 8.70 4.99 -3.55
CA VAL A 180 8.41 5.45 -4.90
C VAL A 180 9.66 6.10 -5.50
N ASP A 181 10.14 5.61 -6.65
CA ASP A 181 11.26 6.23 -7.36
C ASP A 181 10.85 7.52 -8.12
N SER A 182 11.83 8.20 -8.72
CA SER A 182 11.59 9.48 -9.41
C SER A 182 10.64 9.37 -10.61
N THR A 183 10.68 8.25 -11.34
CA THR A 183 9.79 7.99 -12.49
C THR A 183 8.35 7.81 -12.02
N GLN A 184 8.18 7.03 -10.99
CA GLN A 184 6.88 6.74 -10.38
C GLN A 184 6.29 7.99 -9.70
N GLU A 185 7.11 8.77 -9.00
CA GLU A 185 6.70 10.04 -8.41
C GLU A 185 6.24 11.05 -9.46
N LYS A 186 7.03 11.23 -10.52
CA LYS A 186 6.66 12.12 -11.62
C LYS A 186 5.33 11.74 -12.24
N TRP A 187 5.09 10.44 -12.42
CA TRP A 187 3.82 9.94 -12.92
C TRP A 187 2.66 10.23 -11.96
N LEU A 188 2.83 10.00 -10.65
CA LEU A 188 1.81 10.28 -9.62
C LEU A 188 1.45 11.78 -9.59
N LEU A 189 2.44 12.66 -9.63
CA LEU A 189 2.21 14.11 -9.66
C LEU A 189 1.48 14.55 -10.94
N ASN A 190 1.84 13.97 -12.08
CA ASN A 190 1.15 14.21 -13.35
C ASN A 190 -0.28 13.66 -13.33
N TRP A 191 -0.49 12.49 -12.74
CA TRP A 191 -1.84 11.94 -12.53
C TRP A 191 -2.71 12.92 -11.75
N ALA A 192 -2.22 13.42 -10.61
CA ALA A 192 -2.97 14.36 -9.77
C ALA A 192 -3.29 15.69 -10.50
N LYS A 193 -2.35 16.18 -11.33
CA LYS A 193 -2.57 17.37 -12.17
C LYS A 193 -3.71 17.16 -13.18
N ASN A 194 -3.77 15.97 -13.79
CA ASN A 194 -4.75 15.65 -14.82
C ASN A 194 -6.10 15.14 -14.25
N HIS A 195 -6.14 14.80 -12.98
CA HIS A 195 -7.33 14.34 -12.26
C HIS A 195 -7.50 15.16 -10.97
N PRO A 196 -7.72 16.48 -11.07
CA PRO A 196 -7.82 17.34 -9.89
C PRO A 196 -9.03 16.95 -9.03
N LYS A 197 -8.87 17.04 -7.73
CA LYS A 197 -9.96 16.88 -6.78
C LYS A 197 -10.89 18.10 -6.85
N LYS A 198 -12.19 17.86 -6.81
CA LYS A 198 -13.18 18.91 -6.68
C LYS A 198 -13.26 19.40 -5.24
#